data_4ba661ff5c9d2e068b38f16bc7f28791
#
_entry.id   4ba661ff5c9d2e068b38f16bc7f28791
#
_cell.length_a   1.000
_cell.length_b   1.000
_cell.length_c   1.000
_cell.angle_alpha   90.00
_cell.angle_beta   90.00
_cell.angle_gamma   90.00
#
_symmetry.space_group_name_H-M   'P 1'
#
loop_
_entity.id
_entity.type
_entity.pdbx_description
1 polymer ?
#
loop_
_entity_poly.entity_id
_entity_poly.type
_entity_poly.pdbx_seq_one_letter_code
_entity_poly.pdbx_strand_id
1 'polypeptide(L)'
;MIQQLHFEKHLLGGSSQSLKLAFVIDPLPELKAWKDSTVAMMRAAEKHGHDVYTIGCASLCWRRPETGHSGGVFGEAVHMHMRPDDHDWYRETGREWTSLKKFDAVIMRKDPPFDFEFMTATWLLERAEAAGVRIFNKPRALRDHSEKIAISEFDQFTPTTLVARDAHQLQHFIDEQRDVIVKPLDGMGGSQIFRIHRNDPNRNVILETLTHDGTRTVMAQRYLPEISAGDKRILLIAGQAVPYCLARIPKAGETRGNLAAGGTGVAHDLTARDREIAEALGPILFKRGLMLVGLDVIGTHLTEINVTSPTCMVEIRQQTGFDAAGAFITAIEHACGIA
;
A
#
# COMPACT_ATOMS: atom_id res chain seq x y z
N MET A 1 10.37 -15.08 18.96
CA MET A 1 11.64 -15.76 18.68
C MET A 1 11.49 -16.94 17.71
N ILE A 2 10.58 -17.91 17.90
CA ILE A 2 10.41 -19.06 16.97
C ILE A 2 9.80 -18.63 15.62
N GLN A 3 8.87 -17.68 15.58
CA GLN A 3 8.25 -17.15 14.33
C GLN A 3 9.21 -16.24 13.56
N GLN A 4 10.04 -15.46 14.24
CA GLN A 4 11.11 -14.68 13.63
C GLN A 4 12.11 -15.58 12.92
N LEU A 5 12.47 -16.73 13.53
CA LEU A 5 13.31 -17.78 12.95
C LEU A 5 12.67 -18.48 11.72
N HIS A 6 11.31 -18.59 11.66
CA HIS A 6 10.64 -19.15 10.50
C HIS A 6 10.62 -18.14 9.33
N PHE A 7 10.35 -16.87 9.59
CA PHE A 7 10.38 -15.81 8.59
C PHE A 7 11.82 -15.62 8.05
N GLU A 8 12.82 -15.65 8.93
CA GLU A 8 14.23 -15.51 8.57
C GLU A 8 14.79 -16.76 7.83
N LYS A 9 14.39 -17.98 8.19
CA LYS A 9 14.89 -19.20 7.55
C LYS A 9 14.47 -19.39 6.09
N HIS A 10 13.33 -18.85 5.67
CA HIS A 10 12.88 -18.90 4.28
C HIS A 10 13.45 -17.79 3.40
N LEU A 11 14.13 -16.79 3.99
CA LEU A 11 14.60 -15.60 3.30
C LEU A 11 16.13 -15.40 3.36
N LEU A 12 16.89 -16.32 3.95
CA LEU A 12 18.37 -16.25 4.02
C LEU A 12 19.03 -17.05 2.88
N GLY A 13 19.07 -16.45 1.69
CA GLY A 13 19.85 -16.92 0.56
C GLY A 13 20.44 -15.72 -0.17
N GLY A 14 21.65 -15.30 0.17
CA GLY A 14 22.35 -14.26 -0.59
C GLY A 14 22.77 -14.80 -1.94
N SER A 15 22.12 -14.36 -3.02
CA SER A 15 22.52 -14.62 -4.41
C SER A 15 23.68 -13.71 -4.81
N SER A 16 24.58 -14.21 -5.64
CA SER A 16 25.68 -13.43 -6.25
C SER A 16 25.25 -12.62 -7.48
N GLN A 17 23.98 -12.70 -7.89
CA GLN A 17 23.49 -12.06 -9.10
C GLN A 17 22.79 -10.74 -8.77
N SER A 18 23.32 -9.62 -9.29
CA SER A 18 22.68 -8.30 -9.20
C SER A 18 21.46 -8.23 -10.12
N LEU A 19 20.34 -7.69 -9.60
CA LEU A 19 19.14 -7.36 -10.36
C LEU A 19 19.09 -5.85 -10.68
N LYS A 20 18.44 -5.51 -11.79
CA LYS A 20 18.00 -4.14 -12.10
C LYS A 20 16.56 -3.97 -11.63
N LEU A 21 16.37 -3.26 -10.54
CA LEU A 21 15.06 -3.02 -9.94
C LEU A 21 14.59 -1.60 -10.24
N ALA A 22 13.42 -1.45 -10.88
CA ALA A 22 12.84 -0.14 -11.16
C ALA A 22 11.62 0.09 -10.27
N PHE A 23 11.58 1.24 -9.60
CA PHE A 23 10.46 1.69 -8.78
C PHE A 23 9.66 2.75 -9.54
N VAL A 24 8.40 2.47 -9.83
CA VAL A 24 7.47 3.45 -10.39
C VAL A 24 6.88 4.25 -9.25
N ILE A 25 7.19 5.56 -9.20
CA ILE A 25 6.97 6.40 -8.02
C ILE A 25 6.36 7.76 -8.39
N ASP A 26 5.92 8.47 -7.38
CA ASP A 26 5.65 9.91 -7.43
C ASP A 26 6.96 10.71 -7.57
N PRO A 27 6.91 12.02 -7.83
CA PRO A 27 8.11 12.82 -8.01
C PRO A 27 9.07 12.72 -6.82
N LEU A 28 10.35 12.45 -7.08
CA LEU A 28 11.40 12.28 -6.06
C LEU A 28 11.40 13.36 -4.95
N PRO A 29 11.20 14.66 -5.26
CA PRO A 29 11.18 15.71 -4.23
C PRO A 29 10.01 15.60 -3.23
N GLU A 30 8.96 14.85 -3.56
CA GLU A 30 7.80 14.67 -2.69
C GLU A 30 8.02 13.56 -1.66
N LEU A 31 9.00 12.66 -1.88
CA LEU A 31 9.31 11.56 -0.99
C LEU A 31 10.04 12.06 0.26
N LYS A 32 9.53 11.67 1.42
CA LYS A 32 10.10 12.03 2.74
C LYS A 32 10.94 10.87 3.25
N ALA A 33 12.22 10.83 2.86
CA ALA A 33 13.13 9.69 3.07
C ALA A 33 13.16 9.17 4.51
N TRP A 34 13.01 10.04 5.51
CA TRP A 34 13.05 9.68 6.93
C TRP A 34 11.88 8.79 7.40
N LYS A 35 10.80 8.66 6.62
CA LYS A 35 9.65 7.79 6.91
C LYS A 35 9.12 7.01 5.70
N ASP A 36 9.68 7.23 4.52
CA ASP A 36 9.16 6.66 3.29
C ASP A 36 9.57 5.20 3.12
N SER A 37 8.57 4.30 3.03
CA SER A 37 8.81 2.87 2.85
C SER A 37 9.42 2.53 1.49
N THR A 38 9.16 3.32 0.45
CA THR A 38 9.75 3.11 -0.88
C THR A 38 11.24 3.44 -0.87
N VAL A 39 11.61 4.54 -0.18
CA VAL A 39 13.04 4.88 0.03
C VAL A 39 13.74 3.79 0.85
N ALA A 40 13.07 3.25 1.89
CA ALA A 40 13.61 2.12 2.66
C ALA A 40 13.83 0.87 1.80
N MET A 41 12.90 0.55 0.89
CA MET A 41 13.04 -0.55 -0.07
C MET A 41 14.20 -0.32 -1.05
N MET A 42 14.35 0.89 -1.59
CA MET A 42 15.46 1.24 -2.49
C MET A 42 16.81 1.11 -1.77
N ARG A 43 16.93 1.60 -0.53
CA ARG A 43 18.12 1.44 0.30
C ARG A 43 18.42 -0.05 0.59
N ALA A 44 17.39 -0.85 0.85
CA ALA A 44 17.53 -2.29 1.04
C ALA A 44 17.99 -2.99 -0.24
N ALA A 45 17.42 -2.62 -1.40
CA ALA A 45 17.81 -3.17 -2.69
C ALA A 45 19.31 -2.92 -3.01
N GLU A 46 19.78 -1.69 -2.84
CA GLU A 46 21.20 -1.38 -3.04
C GLU A 46 22.10 -2.11 -2.03
N LYS A 47 21.68 -2.23 -0.76
CA LYS A 47 22.40 -2.99 0.27
C LYS A 47 22.50 -4.48 -0.09
N HIS A 48 21.52 -5.04 -0.80
CA HIS A 48 21.55 -6.41 -1.32
C HIS A 48 22.39 -6.54 -2.61
N GLY A 49 22.96 -5.44 -3.12
CA GLY A 49 23.84 -5.42 -4.30
C GLY A 49 23.08 -5.25 -5.62
N HIS A 50 21.86 -4.76 -5.60
CA HIS A 50 21.05 -4.53 -6.80
C HIS A 50 21.23 -3.12 -7.34
N ASP A 51 21.05 -2.96 -8.65
CA ASP A 51 20.96 -1.66 -9.32
C ASP A 51 19.56 -1.09 -9.12
N VAL A 52 19.47 0.11 -8.55
CA VAL A 52 18.21 0.79 -8.24
C VAL A 52 17.91 1.85 -9.29
N TYR A 53 16.72 1.78 -9.84
CA TYR A 53 16.19 2.77 -10.79
C TYR A 53 14.85 3.31 -10.29
N THR A 54 14.57 4.57 -10.60
CA THR A 54 13.24 5.16 -10.43
C THR A 54 12.66 5.55 -11.78
N ILE A 55 11.35 5.43 -11.90
CA ILE A 55 10.58 5.87 -13.07
C ILE A 55 9.42 6.71 -12.56
N GLY A 56 9.39 7.98 -12.93
CA GLY A 56 8.23 8.83 -12.62
C GLY A 56 6.99 8.29 -13.32
N CYS A 57 5.90 8.07 -12.60
CA CYS A 57 4.68 7.48 -13.13
C CYS A 57 4.17 8.24 -14.37
N ALA A 58 4.28 9.57 -14.38
CA ALA A 58 3.90 10.42 -15.51
C ALA A 58 4.75 10.22 -16.77
N SER A 59 5.92 9.59 -16.67
CA SER A 59 6.78 9.29 -17.82
C SER A 59 6.44 7.99 -18.54
N LEU A 60 5.56 7.15 -17.95
CA LEU A 60 5.18 5.89 -18.57
C LEU A 60 4.44 6.13 -19.89
N CYS A 61 4.87 5.45 -20.94
CA CYS A 61 4.14 5.44 -22.21
C CYS A 61 4.21 4.08 -22.88
N TRP A 62 3.19 3.80 -23.71
CA TRP A 62 3.24 2.70 -24.66
C TRP A 62 3.52 3.26 -26.05
N ARG A 63 4.48 2.67 -26.75
CA ARG A 63 4.86 3.08 -28.11
C ARG A 63 4.85 1.88 -29.05
N ARG A 64 4.18 2.04 -30.19
CA ARG A 64 4.28 1.13 -31.35
C ARG A 64 5.13 1.81 -32.42
N PRO A 65 6.27 1.24 -32.81
CA PRO A 65 7.06 1.77 -33.91
C PRO A 65 6.40 1.47 -35.27
N GLU A 66 6.70 2.29 -36.28
CA GLU A 66 6.10 2.15 -37.61
C GLU A 66 6.58 0.89 -38.34
N THR A 67 7.84 0.52 -38.23
CA THR A 67 8.43 -0.68 -38.86
C THR A 67 9.61 -1.21 -38.06
N GLY A 68 9.80 -2.54 -38.07
CA GLY A 68 11.06 -3.21 -37.72
C GLY A 68 11.41 -3.34 -36.24
N HIS A 69 10.71 -2.68 -35.32
CA HIS A 69 10.96 -2.75 -33.88
C HIS A 69 9.73 -3.21 -33.12
N SER A 70 9.89 -4.00 -32.09
CA SER A 70 8.79 -4.40 -31.21
C SER A 70 8.29 -3.21 -30.41
N GLY A 71 6.97 -2.96 -30.42
CA GLY A 71 6.33 -2.01 -29.51
C GLY A 71 6.52 -2.43 -28.04
N GLY A 72 6.36 -1.48 -27.13
CA GLY A 72 6.50 -1.78 -25.71
C GLY A 72 6.17 -0.59 -24.83
N VAL A 73 6.31 -0.81 -23.53
CA VAL A 73 6.19 0.23 -22.52
C VAL A 73 7.58 0.78 -22.21
N PHE A 74 7.65 2.09 -22.16
CA PHE A 74 8.86 2.87 -21.92
C PHE A 74 8.61 3.86 -20.78
N GLY A 75 9.70 4.34 -20.18
CA GLY A 75 9.69 5.43 -19.21
C GLY A 75 11.06 6.08 -19.10
N GLU A 76 11.11 7.25 -18.50
CA GLU A 76 12.38 7.89 -18.14
C GLU A 76 12.90 7.23 -16.85
N ALA A 77 13.94 6.42 -16.99
CA ALA A 77 14.57 5.74 -15.88
C ALA A 77 15.77 6.53 -15.36
N VAL A 78 15.78 6.76 -14.05
CA VAL A 78 16.88 7.42 -13.34
C VAL A 78 17.60 6.37 -12.51
N HIS A 79 18.89 6.14 -12.81
CA HIS A 79 19.75 5.26 -12.02
C HIS A 79 20.17 5.97 -10.74
N MET A 80 19.96 5.33 -9.61
CA MET A 80 20.08 5.91 -8.29
C MET A 80 21.27 5.31 -7.53
N HIS A 81 21.97 6.14 -6.79
CA HIS A 81 22.84 5.71 -5.71
C HIS A 81 22.25 6.23 -4.39
N MET A 82 21.96 5.32 -3.47
CA MET A 82 21.28 5.65 -2.23
C MET A 82 22.26 6.18 -1.19
N ARG A 83 21.86 7.20 -0.43
CA ARG A 83 22.67 7.78 0.63
C ARG A 83 22.00 7.56 2.00
N PRO A 84 22.76 7.44 3.09
CA PRO A 84 22.19 7.25 4.43
C PRO A 84 21.52 8.51 5.00
N ASP A 85 21.86 9.71 4.50
CA ASP A 85 21.27 10.96 4.92
C ASP A 85 19.81 11.08 4.45
N ASP A 86 18.92 11.59 5.28
CA ASP A 86 17.49 11.70 4.94
C ASP A 86 17.14 13.00 4.18
N HIS A 87 18.01 14.00 4.19
CA HIS A 87 17.85 15.24 3.43
C HIS A 87 18.52 15.19 2.07
N ASP A 88 19.67 14.48 1.97
CA ASP A 88 20.40 14.20 0.74
C ASP A 88 20.49 12.68 0.52
N TRP A 89 19.32 12.06 0.34
CA TRP A 89 19.14 10.60 0.42
C TRP A 89 19.49 9.84 -0.85
N TYR A 90 19.74 10.51 -1.97
CA TYR A 90 20.15 9.89 -3.23
C TYR A 90 21.08 10.76 -4.07
N ARG A 91 21.73 10.13 -5.02
CA ARG A 91 22.44 10.78 -6.13
C ARG A 91 22.03 10.11 -7.43
N GLU A 92 21.63 10.90 -8.42
CA GLU A 92 21.44 10.41 -9.78
C GLU A 92 22.80 10.07 -10.38
N THR A 93 22.94 8.88 -10.95
CA THR A 93 24.16 8.41 -11.62
C THR A 93 23.97 8.23 -13.11
N GLY A 94 22.74 8.25 -13.59
CA GLY A 94 22.38 8.20 -15.00
C GLY A 94 20.89 8.42 -15.20
N ARG A 95 20.52 8.88 -16.39
CA ARG A 95 19.13 9.09 -16.80
C ARG A 95 18.97 8.70 -18.26
N GLU A 96 17.98 7.88 -18.56
CA GLU A 96 17.74 7.42 -19.91
C GLU A 96 16.27 7.13 -20.16
N TRP A 97 15.83 7.39 -21.37
CA TRP A 97 14.55 6.91 -21.87
C TRP A 97 14.70 5.46 -22.33
N THR A 98 14.07 4.52 -21.64
CA THR A 98 14.30 3.09 -21.90
C THR A 98 13.04 2.24 -21.80
N SER A 99 13.09 1.04 -22.40
CA SER A 99 12.03 0.04 -22.27
C SER A 99 12.04 -0.60 -20.88
N LEU A 100 10.85 -0.85 -20.34
CA LEU A 100 10.70 -1.57 -19.07
C LEU A 100 11.25 -3.00 -19.13
N LYS A 101 11.45 -3.58 -20.31
CA LYS A 101 12.11 -4.88 -20.49
C LYS A 101 13.57 -4.91 -20.06
N LYS A 102 14.18 -3.74 -19.84
CA LYS A 102 15.56 -3.63 -19.32
C LYS A 102 15.68 -4.09 -17.87
N PHE A 103 14.57 -4.06 -17.11
CA PHE A 103 14.56 -4.33 -15.69
C PHE A 103 14.15 -5.78 -15.40
N ASP A 104 14.78 -6.37 -14.39
CA ASP A 104 14.46 -7.71 -13.90
C ASP A 104 13.15 -7.74 -13.12
N ALA A 105 12.86 -6.63 -12.43
CA ALA A 105 11.58 -6.38 -11.79
C ALA A 105 11.23 -4.89 -11.79
N VAL A 106 9.93 -4.60 -11.88
CA VAL A 106 9.34 -3.26 -11.75
C VAL A 106 8.38 -3.27 -10.57
N ILE A 107 8.56 -2.37 -9.63
CA ILE A 107 7.77 -2.25 -8.41
C ILE A 107 6.89 -1.00 -8.50
N MET A 108 5.57 -1.18 -8.50
CA MET A 108 4.62 -0.06 -8.50
C MET A 108 4.47 0.47 -7.08
N ARG A 109 4.87 1.73 -6.88
CA ARG A 109 4.86 2.41 -5.58
C ARG A 109 4.27 3.81 -5.64
N LYS A 110 3.53 4.11 -6.70
CA LYS A 110 2.76 5.36 -6.77
C LYS A 110 1.71 5.39 -5.67
N ASP A 111 1.67 6.50 -4.93
CA ASP A 111 0.65 6.75 -3.92
C ASP A 111 -0.75 6.97 -4.54
N PRO A 112 -1.83 6.71 -3.79
CA PRO A 112 -3.16 7.19 -4.16
C PRO A 112 -3.17 8.72 -4.40
N PRO A 113 -4.16 9.28 -5.10
CA PRO A 113 -5.49 8.70 -5.30
C PRO A 113 -5.51 7.59 -6.35
N PHE A 114 -6.40 6.62 -6.15
CA PHE A 114 -6.72 5.61 -7.15
C PHE A 114 -7.70 6.20 -8.17
N ASP A 115 -7.17 7.04 -9.03
CA ASP A 115 -7.88 7.78 -10.07
C ASP A 115 -7.67 7.17 -11.47
N PHE A 116 -8.15 7.86 -12.50
CA PHE A 116 -8.02 7.38 -13.86
C PHE A 116 -6.55 7.34 -14.33
N GLU A 117 -5.70 8.24 -13.84
CA GLU A 117 -4.27 8.25 -14.15
C GLU A 117 -3.55 7.07 -13.49
N PHE A 118 -3.91 6.73 -12.23
CA PHE A 118 -3.41 5.52 -11.61
C PHE A 118 -3.82 4.26 -12.38
N MET A 119 -5.09 4.18 -12.79
CA MET A 119 -5.59 3.08 -13.62
C MET A 119 -4.85 3.01 -14.96
N THR A 120 -4.63 4.14 -15.63
CA THR A 120 -3.89 4.22 -16.89
C THR A 120 -2.48 3.68 -16.73
N ALA A 121 -1.78 4.08 -15.67
CA ALA A 121 -0.45 3.54 -15.35
C ALA A 121 -0.48 2.02 -15.18
N THR A 122 -1.49 1.47 -14.48
CA THR A 122 -1.62 0.01 -14.33
C THR A 122 -1.92 -0.70 -15.65
N TRP A 123 -2.67 -0.11 -16.58
CA TRP A 123 -2.88 -0.68 -17.93
C TRP A 123 -1.59 -0.69 -18.75
N LEU A 124 -0.77 0.37 -18.66
CA LEU A 124 0.53 0.40 -19.30
C LEU A 124 1.45 -0.68 -18.72
N LEU A 125 1.51 -0.79 -17.40
CA LEU A 125 2.31 -1.83 -16.72
C LEU A 125 1.83 -3.24 -17.07
N GLU A 126 0.53 -3.48 -17.22
CA GLU A 126 0.00 -4.77 -17.67
C GLU A 126 0.45 -5.11 -19.10
N ARG A 127 0.63 -4.11 -19.98
CA ARG A 127 1.23 -4.36 -21.31
C ARG A 127 2.71 -4.74 -21.20
N ALA A 128 3.44 -4.17 -20.24
CA ALA A 128 4.81 -4.57 -19.96
C ALA A 128 4.85 -6.00 -19.37
N GLU A 129 3.96 -6.34 -18.45
CA GLU A 129 3.83 -7.69 -17.87
C GLU A 129 3.55 -8.73 -18.97
N ALA A 130 2.58 -8.45 -19.84
CA ALA A 130 2.27 -9.32 -20.99
C ALA A 130 3.44 -9.50 -21.96
N ALA A 131 4.41 -8.59 -21.95
CA ALA A 131 5.65 -8.66 -22.73
C ALA A 131 6.82 -9.30 -21.96
N GLY A 132 6.56 -9.88 -20.77
CA GLY A 132 7.50 -10.65 -19.96
C GLY A 132 8.20 -9.89 -18.84
N VAL A 133 7.85 -8.62 -18.58
CA VAL A 133 8.39 -7.86 -17.45
C VAL A 133 7.72 -8.33 -16.14
N ARG A 134 8.51 -8.60 -15.10
CA ARG A 134 7.96 -8.91 -13.77
C ARG A 134 7.53 -7.62 -13.08
N ILE A 135 6.26 -7.54 -12.70
CA ILE A 135 5.68 -6.34 -12.06
C ILE A 135 5.05 -6.70 -10.72
N PHE A 136 5.37 -5.92 -9.68
CA PHE A 136 4.90 -6.09 -8.31
C PHE A 136 4.35 -4.75 -7.74
N ASN A 137 3.13 -4.70 -7.17
CA ASN A 137 2.09 -5.73 -7.23
C ASN A 137 1.61 -5.88 -8.70
N LYS A 138 0.99 -7.02 -9.02
CA LYS A 138 0.46 -7.22 -10.38
C LYS A 138 -0.54 -6.13 -10.74
N PRO A 139 -0.41 -5.51 -11.93
CA PRO A 139 -1.24 -4.37 -12.32
C PRO A 139 -2.73 -4.66 -12.31
N ARG A 140 -3.12 -5.86 -12.74
CA ARG A 140 -4.52 -6.29 -12.68
C ARG A 140 -5.02 -6.43 -11.25
N ALA A 141 -4.22 -7.02 -10.37
CA ALA A 141 -4.61 -7.18 -8.96
C ALA A 141 -4.79 -5.82 -8.27
N LEU A 142 -3.98 -4.81 -8.60
CA LEU A 142 -4.18 -3.44 -8.11
C LEU A 142 -5.55 -2.87 -8.51
N ARG A 143 -6.01 -3.10 -9.74
CA ARG A 143 -7.32 -2.64 -10.21
C ARG A 143 -8.49 -3.42 -9.63
N ASP A 144 -8.31 -4.73 -9.46
CA ASP A 144 -9.38 -5.62 -8.97
C ASP A 144 -9.62 -5.50 -7.45
N HIS A 145 -8.71 -4.82 -6.72
CA HIS A 145 -8.79 -4.63 -5.26
C HIS A 145 -8.92 -3.16 -4.88
N SER A 146 -10.16 -2.66 -4.82
CA SER A 146 -10.42 -1.40 -4.12
C SER A 146 -10.07 -1.57 -2.63
N GLU A 147 -9.15 -0.76 -2.12
CA GLU A 147 -8.58 -0.91 -0.78
C GLU A 147 -9.65 -0.96 0.33
N LYS A 148 -10.77 -0.26 0.13
CA LYS A 148 -11.89 -0.24 1.07
C LYS A 148 -12.94 -1.31 0.79
N ILE A 149 -13.36 -1.49 -0.48
CA ILE A 149 -14.42 -2.45 -0.83
C ILE A 149 -13.95 -3.90 -0.72
N ALA A 150 -12.66 -4.18 -0.97
CA ALA A 150 -12.12 -5.54 -0.94
C ALA A 150 -12.31 -6.25 0.41
N ILE A 151 -12.50 -5.52 1.51
CA ILE A 151 -12.84 -6.13 2.80
C ILE A 151 -14.15 -6.91 2.76
N SER A 152 -15.09 -6.58 1.84
CA SER A 152 -16.37 -7.27 1.70
C SER A 152 -16.23 -8.75 1.30
N GLU A 153 -15.09 -9.17 0.79
CA GLU A 153 -14.79 -10.57 0.54
C GLU A 153 -14.44 -11.37 1.83
N PHE A 154 -14.23 -10.64 2.93
CA PHE A 154 -13.78 -11.18 4.22
C PHE A 154 -14.69 -10.68 5.35
N ASP A 155 -16.00 -10.77 5.15
CA ASP A 155 -17.04 -10.20 6.01
C ASP A 155 -16.96 -10.68 7.46
N GLN A 156 -16.46 -11.92 7.70
CA GLN A 156 -16.22 -12.46 9.05
C GLN A 156 -15.19 -11.66 9.87
N PHE A 157 -14.40 -10.81 9.22
CA PHE A 157 -13.39 -9.99 9.88
C PHE A 157 -13.75 -8.49 9.92
N THR A 158 -14.81 -8.08 9.22
CA THR A 158 -15.14 -6.66 9.05
C THR A 158 -16.15 -6.15 10.08
N PRO A 159 -16.16 -4.85 10.41
CA PRO A 159 -17.28 -4.27 11.15
C PRO A 159 -18.51 -4.20 10.24
N THR A 160 -19.69 -3.98 10.84
CA THR A 160 -20.90 -3.68 10.06
C THR A 160 -20.64 -2.53 9.11
N THR A 161 -20.83 -2.75 7.81
CA THR A 161 -20.40 -1.87 6.72
C THR A 161 -21.52 -1.71 5.70
N LEU A 162 -21.71 -0.52 5.19
CA LEU A 162 -22.53 -0.18 4.03
C LEU A 162 -21.68 0.57 3.00
N VAL A 163 -21.81 0.20 1.73
CA VAL A 163 -21.24 0.97 0.60
C VAL A 163 -22.41 1.45 -0.25
N ALA A 164 -22.66 2.75 -0.26
CA ALA A 164 -23.80 3.34 -0.94
C ALA A 164 -23.52 4.80 -1.32
N ARG A 165 -24.38 5.37 -2.17
CA ARG A 165 -24.45 6.81 -2.44
C ARG A 165 -25.84 7.41 -2.18
N ASP A 166 -26.83 6.52 -2.02
CA ASP A 166 -28.20 6.91 -1.74
C ASP A 166 -28.33 7.44 -0.30
N ALA A 167 -28.84 8.65 -0.16
CA ALA A 167 -28.96 9.34 1.12
C ALA A 167 -29.86 8.61 2.11
N HIS A 168 -30.96 8.00 1.64
CA HIS A 168 -31.90 7.26 2.50
C HIS A 168 -31.25 6.01 3.10
N GLN A 169 -30.49 5.27 2.30
CA GLN A 169 -29.76 4.09 2.77
C GLN A 169 -28.69 4.48 3.81
N LEU A 170 -27.94 5.56 3.55
CA LEU A 170 -26.93 6.05 4.48
C LEU A 170 -27.55 6.55 5.80
N GLN A 171 -28.65 7.31 5.73
CA GLN A 171 -29.37 7.78 6.91
C GLN A 171 -29.93 6.61 7.73
N HIS A 172 -30.53 5.62 7.09
CA HIS A 172 -31.04 4.41 7.73
C HIS A 172 -29.92 3.66 8.45
N PHE A 173 -28.77 3.47 7.80
CA PHE A 173 -27.59 2.83 8.41
C PHE A 173 -27.08 3.61 9.65
N ILE A 174 -27.05 4.95 9.58
CA ILE A 174 -26.69 5.78 10.74
C ILE A 174 -27.72 5.62 11.89
N ASP A 175 -29.00 5.54 11.56
CA ASP A 175 -30.05 5.35 12.55
C ASP A 175 -29.96 3.98 13.25
N GLU A 176 -29.59 2.92 12.51
CA GLU A 176 -29.37 1.60 13.05
C GLU A 176 -28.11 1.49 13.91
N GLN A 177 -26.97 1.93 13.37
CA GLN A 177 -25.65 1.78 14.01
C GLN A 177 -25.39 2.84 15.09
N ARG A 178 -26.10 3.97 15.06
CA ARG A 178 -26.05 5.12 16.00
C ARG A 178 -24.77 5.93 15.97
N ASP A 179 -23.64 5.32 15.64
CA ASP A 179 -22.31 5.93 15.62
C ASP A 179 -21.52 5.28 14.49
N VAL A 180 -21.20 6.05 13.45
CA VAL A 180 -20.59 5.55 12.23
C VAL A 180 -19.43 6.42 11.77
N ILE A 181 -18.52 5.80 11.05
CA ILE A 181 -17.51 6.48 10.23
C ILE A 181 -17.99 6.47 8.79
N VAL A 182 -18.00 7.64 8.14
CA VAL A 182 -18.25 7.75 6.69
C VAL A 182 -16.98 8.26 6.01
N LYS A 183 -16.60 7.60 4.92
CA LYS A 183 -15.34 7.88 4.20
C LYS A 183 -15.49 7.64 2.70
N PRO A 184 -14.80 8.43 1.83
CA PRO A 184 -14.75 8.18 0.41
C PRO A 184 -13.96 6.89 0.12
N LEU A 185 -14.21 6.28 -1.05
CA LEU A 185 -13.55 5.03 -1.45
C LEU A 185 -12.13 5.22 -1.97
N ASP A 186 -11.83 6.37 -2.53
CA ASP A 186 -10.58 6.73 -3.23
C ASP A 186 -9.64 7.62 -2.40
N GLY A 187 -10.05 8.01 -1.18
CA GLY A 187 -9.26 8.85 -0.28
C GLY A 187 -8.16 8.09 0.45
N MET A 188 -7.09 8.80 0.82
CA MET A 188 -5.96 8.29 1.61
C MET A 188 -5.63 9.23 2.78
N GLY A 189 -4.75 8.76 3.69
CA GLY A 189 -4.18 9.60 4.77
C GLY A 189 -5.18 10.14 5.78
N GLY A 190 -6.38 9.60 5.84
CA GLY A 190 -7.46 10.07 6.73
C GLY A 190 -8.23 11.29 6.20
N SER A 191 -8.02 11.68 4.94
CA SER A 191 -8.76 12.78 4.33
C SER A 191 -10.25 12.44 4.19
N GLN A 192 -11.11 13.41 4.49
CA GLN A 192 -12.57 13.30 4.36
C GLN A 192 -13.17 12.10 5.15
N ILE A 193 -12.58 11.72 6.28
CA ILE A 193 -13.18 10.76 7.21
C ILE A 193 -13.99 11.52 8.25
N PHE A 194 -15.27 11.20 8.35
CA PHE A 194 -16.18 11.82 9.32
C PHE A 194 -16.80 10.76 10.24
N ARG A 195 -16.81 11.06 11.54
CA ARG A 195 -17.61 10.34 12.50
C ARG A 195 -18.95 11.04 12.64
N ILE A 196 -20.04 10.30 12.51
CA ILE A 196 -21.39 10.80 12.53
C ILE A 196 -22.19 10.04 13.57
N HIS A 197 -22.70 10.76 14.58
CA HIS A 197 -23.67 10.23 15.53
C HIS A 197 -25.10 10.35 14.98
N ARG A 198 -26.00 9.46 15.42
CA ARG A 198 -27.41 9.44 15.00
C ARG A 198 -28.07 10.82 15.07
N ASN A 199 -27.79 11.59 16.12
CA ASN A 199 -28.39 12.91 16.37
C ASN A 199 -27.47 14.08 15.96
N ASP A 200 -26.47 13.84 15.12
CA ASP A 200 -25.57 14.89 14.66
C ASP A 200 -26.36 15.88 13.78
N PRO A 201 -26.42 17.18 14.14
CA PRO A 201 -27.15 18.19 13.37
C PRO A 201 -26.54 18.38 11.96
N ASN A 202 -25.26 18.04 11.76
CA ASN A 202 -24.56 18.18 10.50
C ASN A 202 -24.64 16.94 9.60
N ARG A 203 -25.29 15.85 10.05
CA ARG A 203 -25.24 14.57 9.33
C ARG A 203 -25.66 14.69 7.86
N ASN A 204 -26.67 15.48 7.55
CA ASN A 204 -27.15 15.64 6.19
C ASN A 204 -26.13 16.36 5.31
N VAL A 205 -25.60 17.50 5.78
CA VAL A 205 -24.61 18.26 5.01
C VAL A 205 -23.30 17.48 4.84
N ILE A 206 -22.92 16.65 5.82
CA ILE A 206 -21.77 15.77 5.69
C ILE A 206 -22.01 14.72 4.60
N LEU A 207 -23.19 14.09 4.58
CA LEU A 207 -23.55 13.11 3.54
C LEU A 207 -23.63 13.76 2.17
N GLU A 208 -24.28 14.90 2.01
CA GLU A 208 -24.34 15.67 0.76
C GLU A 208 -22.93 15.98 0.23
N THR A 209 -22.07 16.49 1.12
CA THR A 209 -20.68 16.82 0.77
C THR A 209 -19.88 15.59 0.33
N LEU A 210 -19.94 14.49 1.08
CA LEU A 210 -19.16 13.29 0.79
C LEU A 210 -19.64 12.53 -0.43
N THR A 211 -20.98 12.51 -0.62
CA THR A 211 -21.60 11.84 -1.78
C THR A 211 -21.68 12.74 -3.01
N HIS A 212 -21.26 14.00 -2.93
CA HIS A 212 -21.45 14.99 -3.99
C HIS A 212 -22.92 14.97 -4.44
N ASP A 213 -23.83 15.21 -3.51
CA ASP A 213 -25.30 15.18 -3.74
C ASP A 213 -25.78 13.87 -4.37
N GLY A 214 -25.27 12.73 -3.90
CA GLY A 214 -25.68 11.39 -4.34
C GLY A 214 -25.04 10.90 -5.64
N THR A 215 -24.02 11.60 -6.16
CA THR A 215 -23.29 11.17 -7.36
C THR A 215 -22.06 10.32 -7.08
N ARG A 216 -21.50 10.39 -5.86
CA ARG A 216 -20.30 9.66 -5.42
C ARG A 216 -20.64 8.61 -4.37
N THR A 217 -20.21 7.38 -4.58
CA THR A 217 -20.36 6.29 -3.61
C THR A 217 -19.36 6.45 -2.46
N VAL A 218 -19.83 6.22 -1.24
CA VAL A 218 -19.04 6.26 -0.02
C VAL A 218 -19.16 4.97 0.77
N MET A 219 -18.27 4.76 1.74
CA MET A 219 -18.36 3.68 2.72
C MET A 219 -18.78 4.25 4.07
N ALA A 220 -19.79 3.65 4.68
CA ALA A 220 -20.19 3.87 6.07
C ALA A 220 -19.89 2.61 6.88
N GLN A 221 -19.21 2.75 8.01
CA GLN A 221 -18.85 1.64 8.90
C GLN A 221 -19.27 1.98 10.34
N ARG A 222 -19.72 0.98 11.08
CA ARG A 222 -19.92 1.13 12.52
C ARG A 222 -18.64 1.66 13.16
N TYR A 223 -18.75 2.69 13.99
CA TYR A 223 -17.61 3.22 14.72
C TYR A 223 -17.05 2.18 15.69
N LEU A 224 -15.74 2.07 15.73
CA LEU A 224 -14.99 1.17 16.60
C LEU A 224 -14.26 2.02 17.65
N PRO A 225 -14.71 2.03 18.91
CA PRO A 225 -14.07 2.82 19.97
C PRO A 225 -12.64 2.40 20.26
N GLU A 226 -12.27 1.17 19.87
CA GLU A 226 -10.90 0.63 19.95
C GLU A 226 -9.88 1.43 19.14
N ILE A 227 -10.31 2.34 18.27
CA ILE A 227 -9.44 3.29 17.57
C ILE A 227 -8.59 4.12 18.54
N SER A 228 -9.07 4.33 19.77
CA SER A 228 -8.29 5.00 20.83
C SER A 228 -6.99 4.28 21.19
N ALA A 229 -6.92 2.96 20.98
CA ALA A 229 -5.72 2.15 21.13
C ALA A 229 -4.90 2.06 19.84
N GLY A 230 -5.39 2.64 18.74
CA GLY A 230 -4.74 2.73 17.45
C GLY A 230 -5.38 1.89 16.35
N ASP A 231 -5.18 2.36 15.14
CA ASP A 231 -5.43 1.65 13.89
C ASP A 231 -4.13 0.91 13.50
N LYS A 232 -4.14 -0.42 13.62
CA LYS A 232 -2.96 -1.27 13.40
C LYS A 232 -2.70 -1.49 11.92
N ARG A 233 -1.53 -1.10 11.42
CA ARG A 233 -1.02 -1.51 10.11
C ARG A 233 -0.26 -2.82 10.26
N ILE A 234 -0.75 -3.90 9.64
CA ILE A 234 -0.10 -5.20 9.52
C ILE A 234 0.40 -5.35 8.09
N LEU A 235 1.69 -5.56 7.91
CA LEU A 235 2.27 -5.77 6.58
C LEU A 235 2.28 -7.26 6.24
N LEU A 236 1.83 -7.58 5.02
CA LEU A 236 1.98 -8.89 4.40
C LEU A 236 3.02 -8.79 3.28
N ILE A 237 4.03 -9.63 3.32
CA ILE A 237 5.06 -9.75 2.27
C ILE A 237 5.00 -11.18 1.74
N ALA A 238 4.80 -11.35 0.43
CA ALA A 238 4.63 -12.64 -0.21
C ALA A 238 3.58 -13.53 0.50
N GLY A 239 2.49 -12.91 1.00
CA GLY A 239 1.41 -13.58 1.71
C GLY A 239 1.69 -13.91 3.18
N GLN A 240 2.84 -13.57 3.72
CA GLN A 240 3.21 -13.80 5.12
C GLN A 240 3.20 -12.50 5.93
N ALA A 241 2.67 -12.55 7.13
CA ALA A 241 2.65 -11.39 8.01
C ALA A 241 4.04 -11.08 8.56
N VAL A 242 4.42 -9.82 8.53
CA VAL A 242 5.54 -9.29 9.33
C VAL A 242 5.21 -9.52 10.81
N PRO A 243 6.16 -9.92 11.67
CA PRO A 243 5.90 -10.27 13.07
C PRO A 243 5.30 -9.15 13.92
N TYR A 244 5.43 -7.92 13.46
CA TYR A 244 5.01 -6.71 14.15
C TYR A 244 3.96 -5.94 13.35
N CYS A 245 3.06 -5.25 14.06
CA CYS A 245 2.18 -4.22 13.48
C CYS A 245 2.60 -2.84 13.99
N LEU A 246 2.16 -1.79 13.30
CA LEU A 246 2.26 -0.41 13.79
C LEU A 246 0.88 0.09 14.16
N ALA A 247 0.60 0.25 15.45
CA ALA A 247 -0.60 0.92 15.94
C ALA A 247 -0.45 2.44 15.74
N ARG A 248 -1.31 3.01 14.92
CA ARG A 248 -1.36 4.45 14.62
C ARG A 248 -2.40 5.08 15.52
N ILE A 249 -1.94 5.66 16.63
CA ILE A 249 -2.78 6.19 17.71
C ILE A 249 -3.20 7.62 17.34
N PRO A 250 -4.50 7.93 17.32
CA PRO A 250 -5.00 9.29 17.09
C PRO A 250 -4.48 10.29 18.12
N LYS A 251 -4.35 11.56 17.72
CA LYS A 251 -4.16 12.66 18.67
C LYS A 251 -5.38 12.80 19.56
N ALA A 252 -5.19 13.38 20.75
CA ALA A 252 -6.28 13.71 21.65
C ALA A 252 -7.35 14.57 20.93
N GLY A 253 -8.62 14.13 20.99
CA GLY A 253 -9.74 14.78 20.31
C GLY A 253 -9.88 14.46 18.82
N GLU A 254 -9.01 13.62 18.25
CA GLU A 254 -9.07 13.19 16.86
C GLU A 254 -9.54 11.72 16.78
N THR A 255 -10.19 11.34 15.68
CA THR A 255 -10.62 9.95 15.40
C THR A 255 -9.78 9.26 14.33
N ARG A 256 -8.83 9.96 13.70
CA ARG A 256 -7.98 9.46 12.63
C ARG A 256 -6.62 9.06 13.16
N GLY A 257 -6.28 7.76 13.07
CA GLY A 257 -4.97 7.22 13.46
C GLY A 257 -3.86 7.46 12.44
N ASN A 258 -4.18 7.89 11.22
CA ASN A 258 -3.21 8.03 10.14
C ASN A 258 -2.01 8.92 10.53
N LEU A 259 -0.79 8.45 10.30
CA LEU A 259 0.44 9.22 10.58
C LEU A 259 0.48 10.54 9.81
N ALA A 260 -0.10 10.58 8.60
CA ALA A 260 -0.24 11.79 7.80
C ALA A 260 -1.14 12.84 8.48
N ALA A 261 -2.14 12.41 9.27
CA ALA A 261 -2.99 13.28 10.09
C ALA A 261 -2.35 13.64 11.44
N GLY A 262 -1.11 13.16 11.67
CA GLY A 262 -0.34 13.45 12.87
C GLY A 262 -0.57 12.46 14.02
N GLY A 263 -1.09 11.27 13.74
CA GLY A 263 -1.10 10.15 14.67
C GLY A 263 0.30 9.73 15.10
N THR A 264 0.39 9.05 16.23
CA THR A 264 1.65 8.49 16.76
C THR A 264 1.71 6.99 16.43
N GLY A 265 2.80 6.56 15.80
CA GLY A 265 3.03 5.14 15.49
C GLY A 265 3.73 4.42 16.65
N VAL A 266 3.14 3.33 17.15
CA VAL A 266 3.74 2.46 18.17
C VAL A 266 3.74 1.03 17.65
N ALA A 267 4.92 0.42 17.59
CA ALA A 267 5.06 -0.95 17.14
C ALA A 267 4.70 -1.95 18.25
N HIS A 268 3.98 -3.01 17.88
CA HIS A 268 3.57 -4.09 18.78
C HIS A 268 3.70 -5.45 18.10
N ASP A 269 3.84 -6.50 18.90
CA ASP A 269 3.65 -7.87 18.42
C ASP A 269 2.20 -8.06 17.91
N LEU A 270 2.03 -8.91 16.91
CA LEU A 270 0.69 -9.29 16.46
C LEU A 270 -0.07 -10.02 17.57
N THR A 271 -1.32 -9.65 17.80
CA THR A 271 -2.24 -10.43 18.65
C THR A 271 -2.64 -11.74 17.97
N ALA A 272 -3.29 -12.66 18.70
CA ALA A 272 -3.85 -13.88 18.10
C ALA A 272 -4.85 -13.55 16.97
N ARG A 273 -5.69 -12.52 17.17
CA ARG A 273 -6.66 -12.08 16.14
C ARG A 273 -5.99 -11.46 14.94
N ASP A 274 -4.93 -10.68 15.14
CA ASP A 274 -4.16 -10.09 14.03
C ASP A 274 -3.55 -11.19 13.14
N ARG A 275 -3.01 -12.26 13.77
CA ARG A 275 -2.48 -13.42 13.04
C ARG A 275 -3.58 -14.17 12.30
N GLU A 276 -4.70 -14.42 12.95
CA GLU A 276 -5.85 -15.08 12.32
C GLU A 276 -6.30 -14.36 11.04
N ILE A 277 -6.45 -13.02 11.09
CA ILE A 277 -6.80 -12.21 9.94
C ILE A 277 -5.70 -12.32 8.86
N ALA A 278 -4.45 -12.12 9.24
CA ALA A 278 -3.33 -12.13 8.31
C ALA A 278 -3.11 -13.49 7.62
N GLU A 279 -3.25 -14.59 8.37
CA GLU A 279 -3.11 -15.96 7.86
C GLU A 279 -4.29 -16.36 6.94
N ALA A 280 -5.49 -15.83 7.21
CA ALA A 280 -6.64 -16.06 6.35
C ALA A 280 -6.54 -15.31 5.02
N LEU A 281 -6.08 -14.06 5.03
CA LEU A 281 -6.02 -13.20 3.86
C LEU A 281 -4.74 -13.40 3.04
N GLY A 282 -3.61 -13.58 3.70
CA GLY A 282 -2.28 -13.55 3.09
C GLY A 282 -2.14 -14.47 1.88
N PRO A 283 -2.41 -15.79 2.00
CA PRO A 283 -2.28 -16.72 0.86
C PRO A 283 -3.21 -16.38 -0.32
N ILE A 284 -4.41 -15.87 -0.04
CA ILE A 284 -5.39 -15.48 -1.05
C ILE A 284 -4.88 -14.28 -1.85
N LEU A 285 -4.45 -13.23 -1.13
CA LEU A 285 -3.96 -12.00 -1.74
C LEU A 285 -2.66 -12.23 -2.53
N PHE A 286 -1.74 -13.03 -1.99
CA PHE A 286 -0.51 -13.41 -2.68
C PHE A 286 -0.77 -14.19 -3.97
N LYS A 287 -1.69 -15.17 -3.94
CA LYS A 287 -2.09 -15.93 -5.12
C LYS A 287 -2.66 -15.03 -6.24
N ARG A 288 -3.28 -13.91 -5.87
CA ARG A 288 -3.79 -12.90 -6.82
C ARG A 288 -2.68 -12.02 -7.40
N GLY A 289 -1.46 -12.11 -6.87
CA GLY A 289 -0.30 -11.33 -7.32
C GLY A 289 -0.02 -10.07 -6.50
N LEU A 290 -0.57 -10.00 -5.30
CA LEU A 290 -0.29 -8.92 -4.34
C LEU A 290 0.90 -9.34 -3.46
N MET A 291 2.09 -8.91 -3.86
CA MET A 291 3.36 -9.22 -3.18
C MET A 291 3.49 -8.46 -1.85
N LEU A 292 3.01 -7.24 -1.80
CA LEU A 292 3.02 -6.38 -0.62
C LEU A 292 1.62 -5.84 -0.36
N VAL A 293 1.13 -6.06 0.86
CA VAL A 293 -0.18 -5.61 1.30
C VAL A 293 -0.08 -5.02 2.72
N GLY A 294 -0.87 -3.99 3.00
CA GLY A 294 -1.07 -3.46 4.34
C GLY A 294 -2.50 -3.70 4.78
N LEU A 295 -2.71 -4.48 5.84
CA LEU A 295 -4.02 -4.64 6.46
C LEU A 295 -4.17 -3.60 7.57
N ASP A 296 -5.30 -2.92 7.58
CA ASP A 296 -5.65 -2.00 8.66
C ASP A 296 -6.68 -2.65 9.58
N VAL A 297 -6.35 -2.75 10.87
CA VAL A 297 -7.14 -3.46 11.88
C VAL A 297 -7.36 -2.57 13.10
N ILE A 298 -8.63 -2.30 13.41
CA ILE A 298 -9.03 -1.58 14.63
C ILE A 298 -9.67 -2.58 15.59
N GLY A 299 -9.12 -2.71 16.78
CA GLY A 299 -9.53 -3.75 17.72
C GLY A 299 -9.35 -5.15 17.13
N THR A 300 -10.48 -5.80 16.79
CA THR A 300 -10.54 -7.15 16.20
C THR A 300 -11.07 -7.16 14.76
N HIS A 301 -11.24 -5.97 14.14
CA HIS A 301 -11.91 -5.82 12.86
C HIS A 301 -10.97 -5.26 11.77
N LEU A 302 -11.00 -5.91 10.60
CA LEU A 302 -10.36 -5.46 9.38
C LEU A 302 -11.16 -4.28 8.80
N THR A 303 -10.52 -3.15 8.55
CA THR A 303 -11.15 -1.93 8.04
C THR A 303 -10.70 -1.51 6.65
N GLU A 304 -9.53 -2.01 6.19
CA GLU A 304 -8.95 -1.68 4.89
C GLU A 304 -7.89 -2.71 4.48
N ILE A 305 -7.75 -2.95 3.17
CA ILE A 305 -6.70 -3.78 2.56
C ILE A 305 -5.92 -2.88 1.59
N ASN A 306 -4.79 -2.35 2.04
CA ASN A 306 -3.98 -1.42 1.26
C ASN A 306 -3.04 -2.18 0.32
N VAL A 307 -3.16 -1.93 -0.99
CA VAL A 307 -2.43 -2.65 -2.04
C VAL A 307 -1.60 -1.75 -2.95
N THR A 308 -1.83 -0.43 -2.94
CA THR A 308 -1.14 0.54 -3.81
C THR A 308 0.28 0.81 -3.32
N SER A 309 0.44 1.52 -2.22
CA SER A 309 1.74 1.87 -1.63
C SER A 309 1.75 1.75 -0.10
N PRO A 310 1.49 0.55 0.47
CA PRO A 310 1.47 0.41 1.93
C PRO A 310 2.80 0.86 2.56
N THR A 311 2.68 1.55 3.70
CA THR A 311 3.77 2.20 4.44
C THR A 311 3.98 1.55 5.81
N CYS A 312 4.79 2.18 6.67
CA CYS A 312 5.13 1.81 8.06
C CYS A 312 6.36 0.89 8.21
N MET A 313 7.11 0.62 7.15
CA MET A 313 8.33 -0.21 7.25
C MET A 313 9.42 0.47 8.08
N VAL A 314 9.56 1.80 7.94
CA VAL A 314 10.59 2.59 8.64
C VAL A 314 10.31 2.61 10.14
N GLU A 315 9.08 2.91 10.54
CA GLU A 315 8.67 2.99 11.94
C GLU A 315 8.79 1.62 12.64
N ILE A 316 8.39 0.53 11.96
CA ILE A 316 8.56 -0.83 12.48
C ILE A 316 10.03 -1.13 12.70
N ARG A 317 10.90 -0.84 11.71
CA ARG A 317 12.33 -1.09 11.83
C ARG A 317 12.98 -0.29 12.96
N GLN A 318 12.65 1.00 13.09
CA GLN A 318 13.20 1.86 14.14
C GLN A 318 12.86 1.37 15.54
N GLN A 319 11.65 0.83 15.74
CA GLN A 319 11.16 0.43 17.05
C GLN A 319 11.45 -1.03 17.42
N THR A 320 11.56 -1.91 16.42
CA THR A 320 11.68 -3.37 16.65
C THR A 320 12.99 -3.97 16.13
N GLY A 321 13.72 -3.26 15.28
CA GLY A 321 14.87 -3.78 14.57
C GLY A 321 14.53 -4.67 13.36
N PHE A 322 13.26 -5.02 13.14
CA PHE A 322 12.85 -5.88 12.02
C PHE A 322 12.94 -5.13 10.68
N ASP A 323 13.70 -5.66 9.73
CA ASP A 323 13.90 -5.07 8.41
C ASP A 323 12.84 -5.56 7.39
N ALA A 324 11.63 -4.98 7.46
CA ALA A 324 10.55 -5.30 6.53
C ALA A 324 10.89 -4.94 5.07
N ALA A 325 11.69 -3.90 4.85
CA ALA A 325 12.14 -3.52 3.51
C ALA A 325 13.12 -4.54 2.93
N GLY A 326 14.08 -5.01 3.73
CA GLY A 326 14.98 -6.11 3.35
C GLY A 326 14.22 -7.39 3.05
N ALA A 327 13.25 -7.76 3.90
CA ALA A 327 12.39 -8.92 3.68
C ALA A 327 11.59 -8.83 2.37
N PHE A 328 11.09 -7.63 2.02
CA PHE A 328 10.42 -7.41 0.74
C PHE A 328 11.38 -7.60 -0.45
N ILE A 329 12.61 -7.07 -0.38
CA ILE A 329 13.60 -7.26 -1.45
C ILE A 329 13.95 -8.74 -1.60
N THR A 330 14.16 -9.48 -0.50
CA THR A 330 14.36 -10.92 -0.57
C THR A 330 13.19 -11.66 -1.23
N ALA A 331 11.94 -11.25 -0.95
CA ALA A 331 10.78 -11.83 -1.65
C ALA A 331 10.78 -11.53 -3.15
N ILE A 332 11.28 -10.37 -3.58
CA ILE A 332 11.49 -10.04 -5.01
C ILE A 332 12.59 -10.90 -5.62
N GLU A 333 13.71 -11.11 -4.91
CA GLU A 333 14.81 -12.00 -5.34
C GLU A 333 14.29 -13.43 -5.62
N HIS A 334 13.52 -14.00 -4.69
CA HIS A 334 12.85 -15.30 -4.88
C HIS A 334 11.92 -15.31 -6.11
N ALA A 335 11.11 -14.28 -6.26
CA ALA A 335 10.20 -14.15 -7.41
C ALA A 335 10.95 -13.99 -8.75
N CYS A 336 12.20 -13.50 -8.72
CA CYS A 336 13.09 -13.40 -9.86
C CYS A 336 13.92 -14.68 -10.09
N GLY A 337 13.89 -15.63 -9.17
CA GLY A 337 14.58 -16.92 -9.29
C GLY A 337 16.07 -16.86 -8.97
N ILE A 338 16.50 -15.93 -8.11
CA ILE A 338 17.91 -15.76 -7.72
C ILE A 338 18.19 -16.04 -6.24
N ALA A 339 17.21 -16.49 -5.46
CA ALA A 339 17.36 -16.85 -4.04
C ALA A 339 17.12 -18.33 -3.79
#